data_2e8551e933792a5a805c156f10ae3a1b
#
_entry.id   2e8551e933792a5a805c156f10ae3a1b
#
_cell.length_a   1.000
_cell.length_b   1.000
_cell.length_c   1.000
_cell.angle_alpha   90.00
_cell.angle_beta   90.00
_cell.angle_gamma   90.00
#
_symmetry.space_group_name_H-M   'P 1'
#
loop_
_entity.id
_entity.type
_entity.pdbx_description
1 polymer ?
#
loop_
_entity_poly.entity_id
_entity_poly.type
_entity_poly.pdbx_seq_one_letter_code
_entity_poly.pdbx_strand_id
1 'polypeptide(L)'
;MFVEATSDDLKVQVEQHDKVMVQYGATWCGNCKITKPKFKRFSRENEDILFVYVDAEKYPNSRKLANVSNLPTFASFSNGVLVEEAQGNKIETIEQVLNA
;
A
#
# COMPACT_ATOMS: atom_id res chain seq x y z
N MET A 1 7.95 6.79 -6.40
CA MET A 1 8.66 7.01 -5.11
C MET A 1 8.16 6.02 -4.08
N PHE A 2 9.05 5.45 -3.29
CA PHE A 2 8.71 4.53 -2.21
C PHE A 2 9.02 5.17 -0.86
N VAL A 3 8.06 5.13 0.08
CA VAL A 3 8.26 5.58 1.46
C VAL A 3 7.66 4.57 2.44
N GLU A 4 8.25 4.49 3.62
CA GLU A 4 7.64 3.78 4.74
C GLU A 4 6.97 4.81 5.64
N ALA A 5 5.71 4.54 6.01
CA ALA A 5 4.99 5.43 6.90
C ALA A 5 5.65 5.46 8.29
N THR A 6 5.87 6.65 8.82
CA THR A 6 6.43 6.87 10.15
C THR A 6 5.42 7.49 11.10
N SER A 7 4.22 7.77 10.62
CA SER A 7 3.11 8.29 11.40
C SER A 7 1.79 7.81 10.80
N ASP A 8 0.70 8.00 11.55
CA ASP A 8 -0.64 7.52 11.18
C ASP A 8 -1.38 8.57 10.34
N ASP A 9 -0.76 8.98 9.22
CA ASP A 9 -1.22 10.11 8.41
C ASP A 9 -1.42 9.76 6.93
N LEU A 10 -1.69 8.49 6.63
CA LEU A 10 -1.89 8.05 5.23
C LEU A 10 -2.97 8.89 4.52
N LYS A 11 -4.01 9.29 5.24
CA LYS A 11 -5.08 10.12 4.67
C LYS A 11 -4.53 11.41 4.06
N VAL A 12 -3.59 12.05 4.74
CA VAL A 12 -2.95 13.27 4.22
C VAL A 12 -2.20 12.96 2.93
N GLN A 13 -1.47 11.85 2.91
CA GLN A 13 -0.65 11.49 1.75
C GLN A 13 -1.51 11.16 0.54
N VAL A 14 -2.61 10.42 0.70
CA VAL A 14 -3.49 10.08 -0.42
C VAL A 14 -4.23 11.29 -0.95
N GLU A 15 -4.46 12.30 -0.12
CA GLU A 15 -5.10 13.55 -0.56
C GLU A 15 -4.13 14.49 -1.26
N GLN A 16 -2.82 14.37 -1.01
CA GLN A 16 -1.80 15.24 -1.60
C GLN A 16 -1.23 14.73 -2.91
N HIS A 17 -1.53 13.49 -3.29
CA HIS A 17 -0.97 12.88 -4.49
C HIS A 17 -2.09 12.34 -5.38
N ASP A 18 -1.91 12.45 -6.70
CA ASP A 18 -2.90 12.01 -7.68
C ASP A 18 -3.14 10.51 -7.59
N LYS A 19 -2.08 9.72 -7.45
CA LYS A 19 -2.19 8.27 -7.30
C LYS A 19 -1.23 7.77 -6.24
N VAL A 20 -1.74 6.91 -5.36
CA VAL A 20 -0.99 6.31 -4.27
C VAL A 20 -1.26 4.80 -4.25
N MET A 21 -0.18 4.02 -4.18
CA MET A 21 -0.22 2.58 -3.93
C MET A 21 0.20 2.31 -2.50
N VAL A 22 -0.52 1.43 -1.81
CA VAL A 22 -0.24 1.11 -0.42
C VAL A 22 -0.08 -0.39 -0.25
N GLN A 23 0.96 -0.80 0.47
CA GLN A 23 1.05 -2.14 1.03
C GLN A 23 0.87 -2.04 2.53
N TYR A 24 -0.17 -2.71 3.04
CA TYR A 24 -0.36 -2.87 4.47
C TYR A 24 0.35 -4.15 4.92
N GLY A 25 1.14 -4.05 5.97
CA GLY A 25 1.90 -5.17 6.50
C GLY A 25 2.00 -5.11 8.01
N ALA A 26 2.82 -6.01 8.57
CA ALA A 26 3.13 -6.06 10.00
C ALA A 26 4.51 -6.69 10.18
N THR A 27 5.14 -6.44 11.32
CA THR A 27 6.49 -6.94 11.59
C THR A 27 6.56 -8.47 11.67
N TRP A 28 5.47 -9.13 12.08
CA TRP A 28 5.40 -10.58 12.19
C TRP A 28 4.99 -11.28 10.89
N CYS A 29 4.61 -10.54 9.89
CA CYS A 29 4.05 -11.10 8.67
C CYS A 29 5.15 -11.50 7.68
N GLY A 30 5.39 -12.80 7.52
CA GLY A 30 6.40 -13.32 6.59
C GLY A 30 6.10 -12.99 5.15
N ASN A 31 4.83 -13.11 4.72
CA ASN A 31 4.43 -12.77 3.36
C ASN A 31 4.61 -11.29 3.05
N CYS A 32 4.42 -10.43 4.05
CA CYS A 32 4.67 -8.99 3.89
C CYS A 32 6.15 -8.70 3.61
N LYS A 33 7.04 -9.43 4.30
CA LYS A 33 8.49 -9.30 4.09
C LYS A 33 8.91 -9.76 2.71
N ILE A 34 8.26 -10.80 2.18
CA ILE A 34 8.53 -11.34 0.84
C ILE A 34 8.02 -10.38 -0.24
N THR A 35 6.85 -9.80 -0.05
CA THR A 35 6.23 -8.93 -1.06
C THR A 35 6.76 -7.50 -1.03
N LYS A 36 7.29 -7.04 0.10
CA LYS A 36 7.80 -5.67 0.22
C LYS A 36 8.87 -5.31 -0.82
N PRO A 37 9.88 -6.17 -1.08
CA PRO A 37 10.86 -5.85 -2.15
C PRO A 37 10.23 -5.78 -3.53
N LYS A 38 9.20 -6.61 -3.80
CA LYS A 38 8.49 -6.60 -5.08
C LYS A 38 7.68 -5.32 -5.23
N PHE A 39 7.00 -4.91 -4.17
CA PHE A 39 6.26 -3.66 -4.12
C PHE A 39 7.20 -2.46 -4.36
N LYS A 40 8.35 -2.48 -3.70
CA LYS A 40 9.37 -1.44 -3.87
C LYS A 40 9.90 -1.39 -5.30
N ARG A 41 10.05 -2.55 -5.96
CA ARG A 41 10.49 -2.60 -7.36
C ARG A 41 9.45 -1.93 -8.27
N PHE A 42 8.17 -2.18 -8.05
CA PHE A 42 7.11 -1.52 -8.82
C PHE A 42 7.17 -0.01 -8.68
N SER A 43 7.59 0.50 -7.52
CA SER A 43 7.73 1.94 -7.33
C SER A 43 8.78 2.56 -8.24
N ARG A 44 9.85 1.81 -8.53
CA ARG A 44 10.90 2.29 -9.45
C ARG A 44 10.44 2.29 -10.89
N GLU A 45 9.47 1.45 -11.23
CA GLU A 45 8.90 1.36 -12.57
C GLU A 45 7.73 2.32 -12.78
N ASN A 46 7.26 2.97 -11.70
CA ASN A 46 6.10 3.88 -11.73
C ASN A 46 6.42 5.11 -10.88
N GLU A 47 7.35 5.94 -11.35
CA GLU A 47 7.89 7.06 -10.57
C GLU A 47 6.89 8.17 -10.31
N ASP A 48 5.83 8.26 -11.11
CA ASP A 48 4.76 9.23 -10.95
C ASP A 48 3.74 8.82 -9.87
N ILE A 49 3.87 7.64 -9.30
CA ILE A 49 2.98 7.12 -8.26
C ILE A 49 3.73 7.06 -6.95
N LEU A 50 3.09 7.51 -5.86
CA LEU A 50 3.63 7.35 -4.52
C LEU A 50 3.30 5.95 -4.00
N PHE A 51 4.32 5.19 -3.61
CA PHE A 51 4.17 3.87 -3.00
C PHE A 51 4.48 3.97 -1.52
N VAL A 52 3.53 3.58 -0.66
CA VAL A 52 3.64 3.70 0.80
C VAL A 52 3.51 2.33 1.44
N TYR A 53 4.47 1.97 2.27
CA TYR A 53 4.36 0.79 3.13
C TYR A 53 3.84 1.22 4.49
N VAL A 54 2.75 0.61 4.94
CA VAL A 54 2.08 0.98 6.20
C VAL A 54 2.04 -0.23 7.12
N ASP A 55 2.53 -0.07 8.35
CA ASP A 55 2.32 -1.07 9.40
C ASP A 55 0.87 -0.93 9.89
N ALA A 56 0.05 -1.93 9.55
CA ALA A 56 -1.38 -1.90 9.83
C ALA A 56 -1.71 -1.99 11.31
N GLU A 57 -0.82 -2.58 12.11
CA GLU A 57 -1.03 -2.67 13.55
C GLU A 57 -0.61 -1.39 14.28
N LYS A 58 0.43 -0.76 13.78
CA LYS A 58 0.96 0.46 14.38
C LYS A 58 0.13 1.69 14.04
N TYR A 59 -0.52 1.69 12.86
CA TYR A 59 -1.23 2.85 12.32
C TYR A 59 -2.71 2.52 12.03
N PRO A 60 -3.56 2.49 13.08
CA PRO A 60 -4.96 2.06 12.93
C PRO A 60 -5.81 2.99 12.07
N ASN A 61 -5.55 4.29 12.05
CA ASN A 61 -6.32 5.21 11.22
C ASN A 61 -5.98 5.04 9.74
N SER A 62 -4.70 4.81 9.44
CA SER A 62 -4.25 4.51 8.08
C SER A 62 -4.81 3.18 7.60
N ARG A 63 -4.89 2.18 8.48
CA ARG A 63 -5.48 0.88 8.18
C ARG A 63 -6.94 1.00 7.76
N LYS A 64 -7.69 1.89 8.39
CA LYS A 64 -9.12 2.05 8.14
C LYS A 64 -9.47 2.61 6.77
N LEU A 65 -8.50 3.15 6.04
CA LEU A 65 -8.75 3.69 4.70
C LEU A 65 -9.04 2.59 3.67
N ALA A 66 -8.73 1.34 3.99
CA ALA A 66 -9.05 0.18 3.16
C ALA A 66 -9.58 -0.95 4.04
N ASN A 67 -10.12 -2.00 3.43
CA ASN A 67 -10.58 -3.17 4.16
C ASN A 67 -9.40 -4.15 4.35
N VAL A 68 -8.72 -4.03 5.49
CA VAL A 68 -7.51 -4.81 5.77
C VAL A 68 -7.85 -5.91 6.78
N SER A 69 -8.27 -7.06 6.28
CA SER A 69 -8.60 -8.23 7.11
C SER A 69 -7.48 -9.26 7.13
N ASN A 70 -6.63 -9.29 6.11
CA ASN A 70 -5.46 -10.17 6.03
C ASN A 70 -4.25 -9.37 5.54
N LEU A 71 -3.04 -9.90 5.78
CA LEU A 71 -1.80 -9.25 5.38
C LEU A 71 -0.98 -10.17 4.48
N PRO A 72 -0.35 -9.64 3.42
CA PRO A 72 -0.43 -8.24 3.02
C PRO A 72 -1.73 -7.91 2.30
N THR A 73 -2.18 -6.67 2.45
CA THR A 73 -3.24 -6.08 1.65
C THR A 73 -2.64 -4.95 0.84
N PHE A 74 -2.98 -4.90 -0.45
CA PHE A 74 -2.59 -3.80 -1.33
C PHE A 74 -3.80 -2.96 -1.65
N ALA A 75 -3.61 -1.64 -1.72
CA ALA A 75 -4.69 -0.71 -2.02
C ALA A 75 -4.17 0.39 -2.94
N SER A 76 -5.02 0.86 -3.85
CA SER A 76 -4.71 2.00 -4.69
C SER A 76 -5.73 3.11 -4.45
N PHE A 77 -5.23 4.33 -4.44
CA PHE A 77 -6.04 5.54 -4.23
C PHE A 77 -5.80 6.49 -5.40
N SER A 78 -6.87 7.11 -5.85
CA SER A 78 -6.80 8.13 -6.91
C SER A 78 -7.53 9.36 -6.42
N ASN A 79 -6.84 10.50 -6.38
CA ASN A 79 -7.39 11.77 -5.91
C ASN A 79 -8.02 11.64 -4.52
N GLY A 80 -7.39 10.87 -3.63
CA GLY A 80 -7.85 10.66 -2.26
C GLY A 80 -8.90 9.58 -2.09
N VAL A 81 -9.35 8.93 -3.18
CA VAL A 81 -10.42 7.93 -3.14
C VAL A 81 -9.85 6.54 -3.37
N LEU A 82 -10.28 5.57 -2.55
CA LEU A 82 -9.91 4.17 -2.74
C LEU A 82 -10.50 3.65 -4.05
N VAL A 83 -9.64 3.12 -4.92
CA VAL A 83 -10.04 2.60 -6.24
C VAL A 83 -10.14 1.08 -6.23
N GLU A 84 -9.14 0.43 -5.66
CA GLU A 84 -9.07 -1.04 -5.65
C GLU A 84 -8.29 -1.50 -4.43
N GLU A 85 -8.63 -2.70 -3.95
CA GLU A 85 -7.87 -3.37 -2.90
C GLU A 85 -7.90 -4.87 -3.13
N ALA A 86 -6.82 -5.56 -2.77
CA ALA A 86 -6.72 -7.01 -2.89
C ALA A 86 -5.71 -7.55 -1.89
N GLN A 87 -5.90 -8.79 -1.48
CA GLN A 87 -5.06 -9.48 -0.52
C GLN A 87 -4.30 -10.62 -1.21
N GLY A 88 -3.08 -10.87 -0.78
CA GLY A 88 -2.30 -11.98 -1.28
C GLY A 88 -0.84 -11.62 -1.47
N ASN A 89 -0.01 -12.66 -1.69
CA ASN A 89 1.45 -12.52 -1.73
C ASN A 89 2.02 -12.67 -3.15
N LYS A 90 1.18 -12.58 -4.18
CA LYS A 90 1.62 -12.77 -5.57
C LYS A 90 1.83 -11.43 -6.26
N ILE A 91 2.74 -11.41 -7.24
CA ILE A 91 2.97 -10.23 -8.08
C ILE A 91 1.68 -9.80 -8.77
N GLU A 92 0.87 -10.76 -9.23
CA GLU A 92 -0.41 -10.50 -9.91
C GLU A 92 -1.38 -9.70 -9.01
N THR A 93 -1.34 -9.93 -7.70
CA THR A 93 -2.16 -9.17 -6.75
C THR A 93 -1.76 -7.69 -6.76
N ILE A 94 -0.46 -7.43 -6.75
CA ILE A 94 0.06 -6.05 -6.81
C ILE A 94 -0.34 -5.40 -8.13
N GLU A 95 -0.16 -6.12 -9.24
CA GLU A 95 -0.48 -5.61 -10.57
C GLU A 95 -1.97 -5.30 -10.73
N GLN A 96 -2.84 -6.17 -10.21
CA GLN A 96 -4.28 -5.96 -10.24
C GLN A 96 -4.65 -4.61 -9.59
N VAL A 97 -4.08 -4.33 -8.43
CA VAL A 97 -4.38 -3.11 -7.68
C VAL A 97 -3.74 -1.89 -8.35
N LEU A 98 -2.51 -2.04 -8.83
CA LEU A 98 -1.78 -0.95 -9.49
C LEU A 98 -2.47 -0.50 -10.78
N ASN A 99 -3.01 -1.45 -11.55
CA ASN A 99 -3.59 -1.18 -12.86
C ASN A 99 -5.09 -0.87 -12.82
N ALA A 100 -5.64 -0.78 -11.65
CA ALA A 100 -7.05 -0.46 -11.48
C ALA A 100 -7.37 1.01 -11.77
#